data_2627e51ed1e389c3dcffc6ac0f74ff2e
#
_entry.id   2627e51ed1e389c3dcffc6ac0f74ff2e
#
_cell.length_a   1.000
_cell.length_b   1.000
_cell.length_c   1.000
_cell.angle_alpha   90.00
_cell.angle_beta   90.00
_cell.angle_gamma   90.00
#
_symmetry.space_group_name_H-M   'P 1'
#
loop_
_entity.id
_entity.type
_entity.pdbx_description
1 polymer ?
#
loop_
_entity_poly.entity_id
_entity_poly.type
_entity_poly.pdbx_seq_one_letter_code
_entity_poly.pdbx_strand_id
1 'polypeptide(L)'
;MSAVAGDPATHPTLERFLRSLAARDASPHTIRAYTTAVGAYLAWLDERGVDWARPNRSDLRAYLARLGTTAARSTVAQRLAAIRSFHRWAAREGLAAGDPWGAIATPRLPRRLPRVLELDQVDRLLAAVDDELTEAEAASPDRIAVAIALALRDRALVETAYAAGLRISELAAADLGSLDLRRGEVRVIGKGRKERIGLLGRPALAALAAYLDQGRPILLDRRAAGERHAGGAEEIEPGQVFLNHHGAPLGVRGLRYRLDRLCRRAGLPQGVSPHTLRHSFATHLLDGGADLRVVQELLGHENLATTQIYTHVSPGRLAAAYRDAHPRARRADGA
;
A
#
# COMPACT_ATOMS: atom_id res chain seq x y z
N MET A 1 28.85 24.24 -21.63
CA MET A 1 27.96 24.94 -20.68
C MET A 1 26.67 24.10 -20.59
N SER A 2 26.60 23.28 -19.55
CA SER A 2 25.47 22.37 -19.33
C SER A 2 24.35 23.18 -18.67
N ALA A 3 23.21 23.33 -19.37
CA ALA A 3 22.04 23.98 -18.81
C ALA A 3 21.50 23.11 -17.67
N VAL A 4 21.51 23.65 -16.47
CA VAL A 4 20.86 23.09 -15.28
C VAL A 4 19.36 23.03 -15.59
N ALA A 5 18.81 21.82 -15.74
CA ALA A 5 17.37 21.61 -15.84
C ALA A 5 16.73 22.21 -14.58
N GLY A 6 15.92 23.26 -14.76
CA GLY A 6 15.23 23.93 -13.66
C GLY A 6 14.40 22.94 -12.87
N ASP A 7 14.40 23.10 -11.56
CA ASP A 7 13.62 22.26 -10.63
C ASP A 7 12.14 22.32 -11.04
N PRO A 8 11.47 21.19 -11.35
CA PRO A 8 10.07 21.15 -11.79
C PRO A 8 9.08 21.68 -10.74
N ALA A 9 9.54 21.96 -9.53
CA ALA A 9 8.75 22.55 -8.44
C ALA A 9 8.56 24.07 -8.55
N THR A 10 9.24 24.76 -9.50
CA THR A 10 9.25 26.23 -9.56
C THR A 10 8.22 26.88 -10.50
N HIS A 11 7.38 26.10 -11.18
CA HIS A 11 6.35 26.68 -12.05
C HIS A 11 5.16 27.24 -11.21
N PRO A 12 4.89 28.57 -11.21
CA PRO A 12 3.92 29.17 -10.28
C PRO A 12 2.51 28.59 -10.38
N THR A 13 2.09 28.23 -11.60
CA THR A 13 0.77 27.60 -11.82
C THR A 13 0.68 26.21 -11.25
N LEU A 14 1.80 25.42 -11.29
CA LEU A 14 1.86 24.12 -10.67
C LEU A 14 1.70 24.25 -9.15
N GLU A 15 2.39 25.18 -8.51
CA GLU A 15 2.26 25.40 -7.06
C GLU A 15 0.82 25.77 -6.65
N ARG A 16 0.14 26.65 -7.42
CA ARG A 16 -1.28 26.97 -7.19
C ARG A 16 -2.17 25.73 -7.29
N PHE A 17 -1.93 24.90 -8.29
CA PHE A 17 -2.64 23.63 -8.46
C PHE A 17 -2.41 22.69 -7.29
N LEU A 18 -1.16 22.49 -6.85
CA LEU A 18 -0.82 21.62 -5.73
C LEU A 18 -1.44 22.11 -4.43
N ARG A 19 -1.45 23.44 -4.19
CA ARG A 19 -2.18 24.03 -3.04
C ARG A 19 -3.69 23.73 -3.11
N SER A 20 -4.30 23.80 -4.30
CA SER A 20 -5.72 23.46 -4.49
C SER A 20 -6.02 21.98 -4.21
N LEU A 21 -5.06 21.09 -4.46
CA LEU A 21 -5.17 19.67 -4.11
C LEU A 21 -5.04 19.45 -2.60
N ALA A 22 -4.07 20.13 -1.96
CA ALA A 22 -3.89 20.08 -0.51
C ALA A 22 -5.12 20.58 0.25
N ALA A 23 -5.74 21.67 -0.21
CA ALA A 23 -6.98 22.21 0.36
C ALA A 23 -8.19 21.26 0.24
N ARG A 24 -8.09 20.24 -0.62
CA ARG A 24 -9.10 19.18 -0.79
C ARG A 24 -8.65 17.84 -0.19
N ASP A 25 -7.75 17.87 0.79
CA ASP A 25 -7.22 16.70 1.48
C ASP A 25 -6.64 15.62 0.56
N ALA A 26 -6.04 16.02 -0.58
CA ALA A 26 -5.34 15.08 -1.43
C ALA A 26 -4.16 14.45 -0.69
N SER A 27 -4.00 13.13 -0.81
CA SER A 27 -2.92 12.42 -0.12
C SER A 27 -1.54 12.94 -0.51
N PRO A 28 -0.52 12.89 0.38
CA PRO A 28 0.86 13.24 0.03
C PRO A 28 1.40 12.45 -1.17
N HIS A 29 0.93 11.21 -1.35
CA HIS A 29 1.28 10.40 -2.51
C HIS A 29 0.69 10.98 -3.81
N THR A 30 -0.57 11.41 -3.78
CA THR A 30 -1.24 12.06 -4.92
C THR A 30 -0.53 13.36 -5.28
N ILE A 31 -0.20 14.19 -4.28
CA ILE A 31 0.52 15.45 -4.50
C ILE A 31 1.86 15.17 -5.17
N ARG A 32 2.70 14.26 -4.63
CA ARG A 32 3.98 13.88 -5.25
C ARG A 32 3.83 13.36 -6.67
N ALA A 33 2.86 12.48 -6.93
CA ALA A 33 2.63 11.93 -8.26
C ALA A 33 2.23 13.03 -9.28
N TYR A 34 1.42 13.98 -8.84
CA TYR A 34 0.99 15.11 -9.68
C TYR A 34 2.11 16.13 -9.88
N THR A 35 2.91 16.42 -8.85
CA THR A 35 4.12 17.26 -8.98
C THR A 35 5.04 16.70 -10.06
N THR A 36 5.36 15.41 -9.99
CA THR A 36 6.23 14.77 -10.98
C THR A 36 5.64 14.77 -12.39
N ALA A 37 4.35 14.41 -12.52
CA ALA A 37 3.73 14.26 -13.84
C ALA A 37 3.49 15.60 -14.53
N VAL A 38 2.92 16.58 -13.80
CA VAL A 38 2.61 17.92 -14.34
C VAL A 38 3.88 18.74 -14.50
N GLY A 39 4.81 18.68 -13.52
CA GLY A 39 6.10 19.37 -13.62
C GLY A 39 6.90 18.94 -14.85
N ALA A 40 7.02 17.63 -15.09
CA ALA A 40 7.70 17.13 -16.30
C ALA A 40 7.00 17.55 -17.61
N TYR A 41 5.67 17.69 -17.59
CA TYR A 41 4.91 18.16 -18.73
C TYR A 41 5.15 19.65 -19.01
N LEU A 42 5.07 20.49 -17.98
CA LEU A 42 5.31 21.93 -18.10
C LEU A 42 6.75 22.23 -18.55
N ALA A 43 7.74 21.58 -17.92
CA ALA A 43 9.13 21.72 -18.33
C ALA A 43 9.35 21.35 -19.82
N TRP A 44 8.71 20.29 -20.29
CA TRP A 44 8.80 19.89 -21.70
C TRP A 44 8.17 20.91 -22.65
N LEU A 45 7.07 21.57 -22.27
CA LEU A 45 6.47 22.64 -23.05
C LEU A 45 7.36 23.88 -23.08
N ASP A 46 7.92 24.25 -21.93
CA ASP A 46 8.83 25.40 -21.78
C ASP A 46 10.08 25.23 -22.66
N GLU A 47 10.69 24.05 -22.67
CA GLU A 47 11.84 23.70 -23.53
C GLU A 47 11.53 23.91 -25.02
N ARG A 48 10.26 23.87 -25.42
CA ARG A 48 9.81 24.02 -26.81
C ARG A 48 9.20 25.38 -27.10
N GLY A 49 9.15 26.28 -26.13
CA GLY A 49 8.54 27.60 -26.24
C GLY A 49 7.01 27.53 -26.45
N VAL A 50 6.36 26.45 -25.98
CA VAL A 50 4.92 26.25 -26.11
C VAL A 50 4.19 26.78 -24.88
N ASP A 51 3.23 27.69 -25.10
CA ASP A 51 2.35 28.14 -24.02
C ASP A 51 1.50 26.98 -23.48
N TRP A 52 1.73 26.62 -22.22
CA TRP A 52 1.01 25.54 -21.57
C TRP A 52 -0.51 25.74 -21.50
N ALA A 53 -0.98 27.00 -21.50
CA ALA A 53 -2.41 27.32 -21.46
C ALA A 53 -3.12 27.06 -22.80
N ARG A 54 -2.36 27.02 -23.90
CA ARG A 54 -2.87 26.87 -25.28
C ARG A 54 -2.01 25.92 -26.13
N PRO A 55 -1.65 24.72 -25.65
CA PRO A 55 -0.89 23.78 -26.45
C PRO A 55 -1.73 23.30 -27.63
N ASN A 56 -1.13 23.20 -28.78
CA ASN A 56 -1.83 22.68 -29.97
C ASN A 56 -1.86 21.16 -29.97
N ARG A 57 -2.66 20.54 -30.85
CA ARG A 57 -2.85 19.09 -30.88
C ARG A 57 -1.59 18.33 -31.28
N SER A 58 -0.67 18.93 -32.05
CA SER A 58 0.60 18.30 -32.41
C SER A 58 1.53 18.24 -31.23
N ASP A 59 1.59 19.28 -30.37
CA ASP A 59 2.38 19.28 -29.13
C ASP A 59 1.93 18.16 -28.17
N LEU A 60 0.60 18.04 -27.99
CA LEU A 60 0.06 16.99 -27.13
C LEU A 60 0.39 15.57 -27.62
N ARG A 61 0.31 15.35 -28.95
CA ARG A 61 0.69 14.07 -29.55
C ARG A 61 2.19 13.79 -29.42
N ALA A 62 3.04 14.81 -29.61
CA ALA A 62 4.48 14.67 -29.44
C ALA A 62 4.85 14.33 -27.99
N TYR A 63 4.20 14.97 -27.00
CA TYR A 63 4.39 14.61 -25.60
C TYR A 63 3.93 13.18 -25.28
N LEU A 64 2.79 12.77 -25.81
CA LEU A 64 2.28 11.40 -25.65
C LEU A 64 3.22 10.36 -26.27
N ALA A 65 3.77 10.64 -27.47
CA ALA A 65 4.76 9.78 -28.09
C ALA A 65 6.02 9.65 -27.23
N ARG A 66 6.57 10.76 -26.71
CA ARG A 66 7.68 10.76 -25.74
C ARG A 66 7.39 9.92 -24.51
N LEU A 67 6.20 10.05 -23.92
CA LEU A 67 5.83 9.22 -22.78
C LEU A 67 5.78 7.74 -23.14
N GLY A 68 5.32 7.40 -24.33
CA GLY A 68 5.21 6.02 -24.83
C GLY A 68 6.54 5.33 -25.03
N THR A 69 7.63 6.09 -25.30
CA THR A 69 8.99 5.52 -25.43
C THR A 69 9.69 5.31 -24.10
N THR A 70 9.30 6.05 -23.06
CA THR A 70 10.02 6.10 -21.77
C THR A 70 9.30 5.42 -20.61
N ALA A 71 8.01 5.09 -20.75
CA ALA A 71 7.20 4.60 -19.66
C ALA A 71 6.21 3.50 -20.08
N ALA A 72 5.91 2.59 -19.13
CA ALA A 72 4.88 1.59 -19.30
C ALA A 72 3.50 2.24 -19.53
N ARG A 73 2.61 1.59 -20.27
CA ARG A 73 1.25 2.10 -20.61
C ARG A 73 0.45 2.55 -19.38
N SER A 74 0.56 1.85 -18.26
CA SER A 74 -0.10 2.23 -16.99
C SER A 74 0.44 3.55 -16.44
N THR A 75 1.75 3.76 -16.50
CA THR A 75 2.41 5.00 -16.08
C THR A 75 2.00 6.17 -16.98
N VAL A 76 1.94 5.94 -18.31
CA VAL A 76 1.44 6.93 -19.27
C VAL A 76 0.01 7.33 -18.94
N ALA A 77 -0.89 6.38 -18.72
CA ALA A 77 -2.28 6.65 -18.36
C ALA A 77 -2.39 7.45 -17.05
N GLN A 78 -1.60 7.10 -16.03
CA GLN A 78 -1.56 7.81 -14.76
C GLN A 78 -1.05 9.26 -14.90
N ARG A 79 0.03 9.47 -15.65
CA ARG A 79 0.56 10.83 -15.94
C ARG A 79 -0.46 11.67 -16.69
N LEU A 80 -1.10 11.11 -17.71
CA LEU A 80 -2.16 11.82 -18.47
C LEU A 80 -3.35 12.17 -17.59
N ALA A 81 -3.76 11.31 -16.65
CA ALA A 81 -4.83 11.62 -15.70
C ALA A 81 -4.46 12.84 -14.83
N ALA A 82 -3.22 12.93 -14.36
CA ALA A 82 -2.72 14.07 -13.58
C ALA A 82 -2.73 15.36 -14.42
N ILE A 83 -2.20 15.33 -15.66
CA ILE A 83 -2.16 16.47 -16.57
C ILE A 83 -3.58 16.96 -16.93
N ARG A 84 -4.50 16.05 -17.20
CA ARG A 84 -5.91 16.40 -17.43
C ARG A 84 -6.55 17.04 -16.20
N SER A 85 -6.24 16.53 -15.00
CA SER A 85 -6.70 17.13 -13.75
C SER A 85 -6.19 18.56 -13.59
N PHE A 86 -4.93 18.81 -13.95
CA PHE A 86 -4.33 20.15 -13.97
C PHE A 86 -5.04 21.08 -14.95
N HIS A 87 -5.22 20.70 -16.21
CA HIS A 87 -5.90 21.54 -17.19
C HIS A 87 -7.37 21.81 -16.84
N ARG A 88 -8.09 20.83 -16.32
CA ARG A 88 -9.47 21.04 -15.83
C ARG A 88 -9.53 22.00 -14.64
N TRP A 89 -8.55 21.95 -13.76
CA TRP A 89 -8.43 22.94 -12.69
C TRP A 89 -8.09 24.31 -13.27
N ALA A 90 -7.11 24.43 -14.15
CA ALA A 90 -6.70 25.69 -14.78
C ALA A 90 -7.85 26.35 -15.55
N ALA A 91 -8.67 25.58 -16.25
CA ALA A 91 -9.86 26.09 -16.93
C ALA A 91 -10.90 26.67 -15.95
N ARG A 92 -11.12 26.01 -14.80
CA ARG A 92 -12.03 26.54 -13.75
C ARG A 92 -11.53 27.82 -13.10
N GLU A 93 -10.21 27.96 -13.00
CA GLU A 93 -9.56 29.18 -12.49
C GLU A 93 -9.43 30.28 -13.56
N GLY A 94 -9.92 30.06 -14.78
CA GLY A 94 -9.81 31.04 -15.89
C GLY A 94 -8.38 31.18 -16.45
N LEU A 95 -7.47 30.24 -16.12
CA LEU A 95 -6.06 30.27 -16.56
C LEU A 95 -5.84 29.61 -17.94
N ALA A 96 -6.77 28.78 -18.38
CA ALA A 96 -6.75 28.10 -19.67
C ALA A 96 -8.17 28.03 -20.27
N ALA A 97 -8.27 27.91 -21.60
CA ALA A 97 -9.57 27.90 -22.30
C ALA A 97 -10.36 26.59 -22.10
N GLY A 98 -9.74 25.54 -21.60
CA GLY A 98 -10.37 24.23 -21.40
C GLY A 98 -9.37 23.11 -21.18
N ASP A 99 -9.82 21.85 -21.29
CA ASP A 99 -8.96 20.67 -21.25
C ASP A 99 -8.52 20.28 -22.68
N PRO A 100 -7.30 20.64 -23.12
CA PRO A 100 -6.83 20.35 -24.47
C PRO A 100 -6.63 18.85 -24.72
N TRP A 101 -6.56 18.04 -23.64
CA TRP A 101 -6.42 16.60 -23.70
C TRP A 101 -7.74 15.85 -23.92
N GLY A 102 -8.89 16.54 -23.86
CA GLY A 102 -10.21 15.91 -24.00
C GLY A 102 -10.37 15.17 -25.34
N ALA A 103 -9.75 15.69 -26.43
CA ALA A 103 -9.76 15.08 -27.75
C ALA A 103 -8.65 14.04 -28.01
N ILE A 104 -7.78 13.76 -27.02
CA ILE A 104 -6.68 12.80 -27.15
C ILE A 104 -7.08 11.49 -26.44
N ALA A 105 -7.11 10.39 -27.19
CA ALA A 105 -7.41 9.08 -26.60
C ALA A 105 -6.33 8.64 -25.60
N THR A 106 -6.75 8.23 -24.41
CA THR A 106 -5.85 7.60 -23.44
C THR A 106 -5.52 6.19 -23.90
N PRO A 107 -4.25 5.72 -23.79
CA PRO A 107 -3.92 4.35 -24.10
C PRO A 107 -4.82 3.39 -23.32
N ARG A 108 -5.51 2.48 -24.02
CA ARG A 108 -6.29 1.44 -23.36
C ARG A 108 -5.36 0.50 -22.64
N LEU A 109 -5.56 0.34 -21.34
CA LEU A 109 -4.86 -0.67 -20.56
C LEU A 109 -5.53 -2.03 -20.79
N PRO A 110 -4.75 -3.09 -21.04
CA PRO A 110 -5.33 -4.44 -21.06
C PRO A 110 -5.98 -4.71 -19.68
N ARG A 111 -7.22 -5.14 -19.69
CA ARG A 111 -7.89 -5.63 -18.48
C ARG A 111 -7.20 -6.93 -18.07
N ARG A 112 -6.29 -6.85 -17.10
CA ARG A 112 -5.78 -8.05 -16.43
C ARG A 112 -6.80 -8.41 -15.35
N LEU A 113 -7.30 -9.64 -15.38
CA LEU A 113 -8.08 -10.15 -14.25
C LEU A 113 -7.23 -10.06 -12.98
N PRO A 114 -7.78 -9.56 -11.89
CA PRO A 114 -7.08 -9.56 -10.62
C PRO A 114 -6.65 -10.99 -10.29
N ARG A 115 -5.39 -11.17 -9.91
CA ARG A 115 -4.90 -12.49 -9.47
C ARG A 115 -5.39 -12.73 -8.05
N VAL A 116 -5.92 -13.91 -7.83
CA VAL A 116 -6.26 -14.47 -6.51
C VAL A 116 -5.23 -15.58 -6.24
N LEU A 117 -4.74 -15.68 -5.03
CA LEU A 117 -3.98 -16.83 -4.57
C LEU A 117 -4.96 -17.92 -4.15
N GLU A 118 -4.74 -19.12 -4.61
CA GLU A 118 -5.42 -20.31 -4.08
C GLU A 118 -4.96 -20.59 -2.64
N LEU A 119 -5.74 -21.35 -1.89
CA LEU A 119 -5.42 -21.64 -0.47
C LEU A 119 -4.07 -22.33 -0.30
N ASP A 120 -3.73 -23.27 -1.19
CA ASP A 120 -2.42 -23.93 -1.20
C ASP A 120 -1.26 -22.95 -1.45
N GLN A 121 -1.50 -21.90 -2.25
CA GLN A 121 -0.51 -20.86 -2.48
C GLN A 121 -0.30 -19.98 -1.25
N VAL A 122 -1.35 -19.71 -0.49
CA VAL A 122 -1.23 -19.01 0.80
C VAL A 122 -0.48 -19.89 1.80
N ASP A 123 -0.79 -21.19 1.86
CA ASP A 123 -0.11 -22.13 2.74
C ASP A 123 1.39 -22.25 2.36
N ARG A 124 1.74 -22.31 1.07
CA ARG A 124 3.14 -22.28 0.61
C ARG A 124 3.87 -20.98 0.98
N LEU A 125 3.16 -19.83 0.90
CA LEU A 125 3.76 -18.56 1.31
C LEU A 125 4.11 -18.55 2.80
N LEU A 126 3.27 -19.13 3.63
CA LEU A 126 3.49 -19.26 5.07
C LEU A 126 4.57 -20.29 5.38
N ALA A 127 4.58 -21.44 4.69
CA ALA A 127 5.64 -22.43 4.82
C ALA A 127 7.02 -21.85 4.50
N ALA A 128 7.12 -20.99 3.48
CA ALA A 128 8.38 -20.31 3.15
C ALA A 128 8.90 -19.39 4.27
N VAL A 129 8.02 -18.90 5.14
CA VAL A 129 8.42 -18.16 6.37
C VAL A 129 8.88 -19.12 7.46
N ASP A 130 8.21 -20.26 7.60
CA ASP A 130 8.60 -21.30 8.57
C ASP A 130 9.97 -21.89 8.22
N ASP A 131 10.25 -22.07 6.92
CA ASP A 131 11.58 -22.45 6.44
C ASP A 131 12.65 -21.39 6.81
N GLU A 132 12.34 -20.08 6.68
CA GLU A 132 13.25 -19.02 7.11
C GLU A 132 13.49 -19.05 8.63
N LEU A 133 12.50 -19.43 9.42
CA LEU A 133 12.63 -19.58 10.87
C LEU A 133 13.55 -20.76 11.20
N THR A 134 13.33 -21.92 10.58
CA THR A 134 14.18 -23.12 10.76
C THR A 134 15.63 -22.85 10.36
N GLU A 135 15.84 -22.14 9.24
CA GLU A 135 17.19 -21.73 8.81
C GLU A 135 17.82 -20.74 9.79
N ALA A 136 17.02 -19.84 10.38
CA ALA A 136 17.48 -18.88 11.38
C ALA A 136 17.93 -19.59 12.67
N GLU A 137 17.24 -20.63 13.09
CA GLU A 137 17.61 -21.45 14.27
C GLU A 137 18.92 -22.23 14.06
N ALA A 138 19.24 -22.54 12.80
CA ALA A 138 20.51 -23.18 12.42
C ALA A 138 21.65 -22.19 12.14
N ALA A 139 21.45 -20.88 12.29
CA ALA A 139 22.43 -19.86 12.01
C ALA A 139 23.54 -19.80 13.08
N SER A 140 24.62 -19.04 12.79
CA SER A 140 25.70 -18.83 13.78
C SER A 140 25.17 -18.05 15.00
N PRO A 141 25.72 -18.30 16.21
CA PRO A 141 25.26 -17.71 17.48
C PRO A 141 25.06 -16.18 17.44
N ASP A 142 25.98 -15.46 16.78
CA ASP A 142 25.95 -13.99 16.70
C ASP A 142 24.77 -13.43 15.87
N ARG A 143 24.15 -14.26 15.03
CA ARG A 143 23.10 -13.84 14.08
C ARG A 143 21.75 -14.49 14.37
N ILE A 144 21.73 -15.55 15.15
CA ILE A 144 20.53 -16.38 15.39
C ILE A 144 19.36 -15.55 15.92
N ALA A 145 19.58 -14.75 16.96
CA ALA A 145 18.52 -13.97 17.61
C ALA A 145 17.84 -12.99 16.63
N VAL A 146 18.65 -12.27 15.85
CA VAL A 146 18.11 -11.30 14.86
C VAL A 146 17.43 -12.02 13.69
N ALA A 147 17.96 -13.15 13.24
CA ALA A 147 17.37 -13.94 12.17
C ALA A 147 16.00 -14.49 12.58
N ILE A 148 15.89 -15.06 13.80
CA ILE A 148 14.62 -15.50 14.38
C ILE A 148 13.65 -14.33 14.52
N ALA A 149 14.08 -13.18 15.06
CA ALA A 149 13.24 -12.00 15.21
C ALA A 149 12.66 -11.53 13.87
N LEU A 150 13.45 -11.57 12.80
CA LEU A 150 13.00 -11.21 11.46
C LEU A 150 12.04 -12.24 10.86
N ALA A 151 12.24 -13.53 11.10
CA ALA A 151 11.34 -14.59 10.65
C ALA A 151 9.98 -14.51 11.39
N LEU A 152 9.98 -14.32 12.71
CA LEU A 152 8.76 -14.09 13.51
C LEU A 152 8.00 -12.84 13.01
N ARG A 153 8.70 -11.74 12.73
CA ARG A 153 8.10 -10.55 12.14
C ARG A 153 7.42 -10.85 10.81
N ASP A 154 8.09 -11.58 9.93
CA ASP A 154 7.57 -11.86 8.59
C ASP A 154 6.37 -12.81 8.65
N ARG A 155 6.36 -13.75 9.60
CA ARG A 155 5.19 -14.59 9.89
C ARG A 155 4.01 -13.72 10.32
N ALA A 156 4.20 -12.86 11.31
CA ALA A 156 3.16 -11.94 11.78
C ALA A 156 2.66 -10.99 10.67
N LEU A 157 3.58 -10.52 9.82
CA LEU A 157 3.26 -9.65 8.68
C LEU A 157 2.33 -10.34 7.67
N VAL A 158 2.68 -11.54 7.21
CA VAL A 158 1.90 -12.27 6.20
C VAL A 158 0.55 -12.67 6.76
N GLU A 159 0.52 -13.23 7.97
CA GLU A 159 -0.72 -13.63 8.65
C GLU A 159 -1.66 -12.43 8.86
N THR A 160 -1.15 -11.30 9.37
CA THR A 160 -1.97 -10.09 9.58
C THR A 160 -2.48 -9.51 8.27
N ALA A 161 -1.62 -9.43 7.25
CA ALA A 161 -1.99 -8.91 5.94
C ALA A 161 -3.11 -9.71 5.29
N TYR A 162 -3.05 -11.04 5.39
CA TYR A 162 -4.04 -11.94 4.82
C TYR A 162 -5.30 -12.02 5.67
N ALA A 163 -5.19 -12.17 7.01
CA ALA A 163 -6.34 -12.29 7.89
C ALA A 163 -7.26 -11.07 7.88
N ALA A 164 -6.70 -9.86 7.88
CA ALA A 164 -7.48 -8.62 7.95
C ALA A 164 -7.65 -7.90 6.60
N GLY A 165 -7.13 -8.47 5.52
CA GLY A 165 -7.20 -7.89 4.19
C GLY A 165 -6.66 -6.45 4.14
N LEU A 166 -5.57 -6.15 4.86
CA LEU A 166 -5.05 -4.80 5.00
C LEU A 166 -4.44 -4.27 3.70
N ARG A 167 -4.61 -2.97 3.46
CA ARG A 167 -3.78 -2.27 2.47
C ARG A 167 -2.35 -2.19 2.98
N ILE A 168 -1.36 -2.22 2.09
CA ILE A 168 0.05 -2.15 2.49
C ILE A 168 0.38 -0.90 3.33
N SER A 169 -0.28 0.23 3.06
CA SER A 169 -0.12 1.46 3.83
C SER A 169 -0.76 1.36 5.21
N GLU A 170 -1.88 0.66 5.36
CA GLU A 170 -2.54 0.37 6.64
C GLU A 170 -1.63 -0.53 7.49
N LEU A 171 -1.05 -1.57 6.87
CA LEU A 171 -0.11 -2.48 7.53
C LEU A 171 1.18 -1.76 7.98
N ALA A 172 1.71 -0.85 7.15
CA ALA A 172 2.89 -0.06 7.49
C ALA A 172 2.65 0.96 8.61
N ALA A 173 1.42 1.46 8.71
CA ALA A 173 1.01 2.45 9.70
C ALA A 173 0.47 1.82 10.98
N ALA A 174 0.25 0.49 11.01
CA ALA A 174 -0.23 -0.18 12.21
C ALA A 174 0.74 0.03 13.38
N ASP A 175 0.20 0.49 14.50
CA ASP A 175 0.94 0.71 15.74
C ASP A 175 0.41 -0.18 16.88
N LEU A 176 1.14 -0.23 17.99
CA LEU A 176 0.77 -1.08 19.14
C LEU A 176 -0.57 -0.67 19.74
N GLY A 177 -0.90 0.64 19.75
CA GLY A 177 -2.18 1.14 20.25
C GLY A 177 -3.36 0.82 19.33
N SER A 178 -3.10 0.43 18.10
CA SER A 178 -4.12 0.01 17.14
C SER A 178 -4.50 -1.47 17.24
N LEU A 179 -3.75 -2.28 18.00
CA LEU A 179 -3.97 -3.72 18.18
C LEU A 179 -4.78 -4.01 19.44
N ASP A 180 -5.85 -4.78 19.31
CA ASP A 180 -6.52 -5.44 20.43
C ASP A 180 -6.41 -6.97 20.25
N LEU A 181 -5.36 -7.55 20.82
CA LEU A 181 -5.11 -8.99 20.71
C LEU A 181 -6.16 -9.82 21.45
N ARG A 182 -6.85 -9.28 22.47
CA ARG A 182 -7.92 -10.00 23.19
C ARG A 182 -9.16 -10.13 22.32
N ARG A 183 -9.53 -9.07 21.60
CA ARG A 183 -10.67 -9.07 20.69
C ARG A 183 -10.34 -9.64 19.32
N GLY A 184 -9.08 -9.78 19.00
CA GLY A 184 -8.63 -10.16 17.66
C GLY A 184 -8.90 -9.06 16.63
N GLU A 185 -8.60 -7.82 16.98
CA GLU A 185 -8.91 -6.65 16.16
C GLU A 185 -7.67 -5.80 15.90
N VAL A 186 -7.60 -5.22 14.73
CA VAL A 186 -6.65 -4.16 14.38
C VAL A 186 -7.41 -2.97 13.84
N ARG A 187 -7.24 -1.81 14.47
CA ARG A 187 -7.82 -0.55 14.03
C ARG A 187 -6.92 0.09 12.98
N VAL A 188 -7.45 0.41 11.82
CA VAL A 188 -6.69 1.01 10.72
C VAL A 188 -7.41 2.23 10.15
N ILE A 189 -6.63 3.21 9.72
CA ILE A 189 -7.13 4.42 9.08
C ILE A 189 -7.01 4.27 7.58
N GLY A 190 -8.16 4.22 6.89
CA GLY A 190 -8.25 4.11 5.45
C GLY A 190 -8.16 5.45 4.72
N LYS A 191 -8.50 5.43 3.43
CA LYS A 191 -8.59 6.63 2.61
C LYS A 191 -9.66 7.58 3.19
N GLY A 192 -9.38 8.89 3.17
CA GLY A 192 -10.30 9.90 3.71
C GLY A 192 -10.33 9.93 5.25
N ARG A 193 -9.30 9.40 5.94
CA ARG A 193 -9.20 9.33 7.41
C ARG A 193 -10.31 8.51 8.10
N LYS A 194 -11.00 7.65 7.35
CA LYS A 194 -12.03 6.78 7.92
C LYS A 194 -11.38 5.60 8.63
N GLU A 195 -11.78 5.39 9.88
CA GLU A 195 -11.38 4.23 10.66
C GLU A 195 -12.18 3.00 10.24
N ARG A 196 -11.52 1.84 10.25
CA ARG A 196 -12.16 0.54 10.16
C ARG A 196 -11.46 -0.46 11.06
N ILE A 197 -12.16 -1.51 11.43
CA ILE A 197 -11.61 -2.64 12.17
C ILE A 197 -11.27 -3.75 11.17
N GLY A 198 -10.04 -4.25 11.24
CA GLY A 198 -9.64 -5.50 10.61
C GLY A 198 -9.72 -6.63 11.63
N LEU A 199 -10.24 -7.78 11.24
CA LEU A 199 -10.35 -8.94 12.13
C LEU A 199 -9.14 -9.85 11.96
N LEU A 200 -8.67 -10.39 13.08
CA LEU A 200 -7.49 -11.27 13.18
C LEU A 200 -7.94 -12.65 13.65
N GLY A 201 -7.73 -13.65 12.83
CA GLY A 201 -7.94 -15.05 13.21
C GLY A 201 -6.85 -15.55 14.17
N ARG A 202 -7.08 -16.70 14.81
CA ARG A 202 -6.13 -17.30 15.76
C ARG A 202 -4.69 -17.42 15.24
N PRO A 203 -4.43 -17.83 13.96
CA PRO A 203 -3.06 -17.90 13.46
C PRO A 203 -2.37 -16.53 13.41
N ALA A 204 -3.07 -15.48 13.01
CA ALA A 204 -2.53 -14.12 12.98
C ALA A 204 -2.25 -13.60 14.40
N LEU A 205 -3.14 -13.88 15.35
CA LEU A 205 -2.94 -13.54 16.77
C LEU A 205 -1.73 -14.25 17.38
N ALA A 206 -1.59 -15.56 17.13
CA ALA A 206 -0.44 -16.33 17.61
C ALA A 206 0.88 -15.80 17.01
N ALA A 207 0.90 -15.51 15.71
CA ALA A 207 2.08 -14.97 15.04
C ALA A 207 2.44 -13.56 15.55
N LEU A 208 1.43 -12.69 15.75
CA LEU A 208 1.64 -11.37 16.34
C LEU A 208 2.17 -11.46 17.77
N ALA A 209 1.57 -12.31 18.61
CA ALA A 209 2.01 -12.50 19.99
C ALA A 209 3.47 -12.98 20.05
N ALA A 210 3.84 -13.99 19.26
CA ALA A 210 5.21 -14.48 19.19
C ALA A 210 6.21 -13.39 18.73
N TYR A 211 5.84 -12.63 17.70
CA TYR A 211 6.70 -11.54 17.25
C TYR A 211 6.83 -10.42 18.29
N LEU A 212 5.74 -9.98 18.89
CA LEU A 212 5.74 -8.88 19.86
C LEU A 212 6.50 -9.25 21.15
N ASP A 213 6.40 -10.51 21.59
CA ASP A 213 7.05 -11.02 22.79
C ASP A 213 8.53 -11.35 22.57
N GLN A 214 8.87 -12.06 21.49
CA GLN A 214 10.20 -12.62 21.28
C GLN A 214 11.02 -11.90 20.21
N GLY A 215 10.39 -11.39 19.15
CA GLY A 215 11.12 -10.83 18.03
C GLY A 215 11.32 -9.31 18.10
N ARG A 216 10.26 -8.59 18.42
CA ARG A 216 10.29 -7.11 18.43
C ARG A 216 11.29 -6.52 19.43
N PRO A 217 11.41 -7.02 20.68
CA PRO A 217 12.40 -6.53 21.63
C PRO A 217 13.83 -6.64 21.11
N ILE A 218 14.20 -7.75 20.47
CA ILE A 218 15.53 -7.96 19.90
C ILE A 218 15.84 -6.89 18.82
N LEU A 219 14.85 -6.53 17.99
CA LEU A 219 15.05 -5.50 16.99
C LEU A 219 15.18 -4.10 17.61
N LEU A 220 14.47 -3.81 18.69
CA LEU A 220 14.60 -2.55 19.45
C LEU A 220 15.96 -2.42 20.13
N ASP A 221 16.45 -3.47 20.77
CA ASP A 221 17.78 -3.49 21.39
C ASP A 221 18.87 -3.19 20.35
N ARG A 222 18.71 -3.70 19.15
CA ARG A 222 19.60 -3.41 18.02
C ARG A 222 19.58 -1.94 17.60
N ARG A 223 18.41 -1.31 17.61
CA ARG A 223 18.27 0.13 17.37
C ARG A 223 19.01 0.92 18.42
N ALA A 224 18.74 0.67 19.69
CA ALA A 224 19.39 1.34 20.81
C ALA A 224 20.92 1.17 20.80
N ALA A 225 21.42 0.02 20.38
CA ALA A 225 22.86 -0.20 20.19
C ALA A 225 23.43 0.65 19.05
N GLY A 226 22.74 0.75 17.93
CA GLY A 226 23.13 1.57 16.78
C GLY A 226 23.14 3.08 17.09
N GLU A 227 22.13 3.56 17.81
CA GLU A 227 22.01 4.97 18.21
C GLU A 227 23.09 5.37 19.23
N ARG A 228 23.42 4.53 20.19
CA ARG A 228 24.55 4.75 21.11
C ARG A 228 25.89 4.93 20.39
N HIS A 229 26.13 4.17 19.33
CA HIS A 229 27.34 4.33 18.51
C HIS A 229 27.34 5.62 17.67
N ALA A 230 26.17 6.12 17.30
CA ALA A 230 26.03 7.36 16.52
C ALA A 230 25.97 8.63 17.38
N GLY A 231 26.01 8.52 18.72
CA GLY A 231 25.95 9.67 19.64
C GLY A 231 24.57 10.37 19.64
N GLY A 232 23.51 9.67 19.24
CA GLY A 232 22.15 10.19 19.19
C GLY A 232 21.52 10.32 20.57
N ALA A 233 20.61 11.30 20.72
CA ALA A 233 19.73 11.41 21.89
C ALA A 233 18.80 10.19 21.94
N GLU A 234 18.35 9.79 23.15
CA GLU A 234 17.31 8.76 23.31
C GLU A 234 16.07 9.13 22.50
N GLU A 235 15.88 8.46 21.37
CA GLU A 235 14.64 8.58 20.61
C GLU A 235 13.56 7.71 21.25
N ILE A 236 12.31 8.25 21.23
CA ILE A 236 11.12 7.52 21.68
C ILE A 236 11.00 6.20 20.89
N GLU A 237 10.71 5.11 21.59
CA GLU A 237 10.46 3.81 20.99
C GLU A 237 9.39 3.91 19.89
N PRO A 238 9.65 3.36 18.67
CA PRO A 238 8.68 3.42 17.60
C PRO A 238 7.41 2.67 17.99
N GLY A 239 6.28 3.36 17.93
CA GLY A 239 4.96 2.77 18.20
C GLY A 239 4.54 1.74 17.14
N GLN A 240 5.16 1.74 15.95
CA GLN A 240 4.81 0.83 14.85
C GLN A 240 5.05 -0.63 15.22
N VAL A 241 4.09 -1.48 14.79
CA VAL A 241 4.14 -2.92 15.03
C VAL A 241 5.36 -3.54 14.35
N PHE A 242 5.53 -3.31 13.06
CA PHE A 242 6.52 -3.99 12.24
C PHE A 242 7.80 -3.16 12.10
N LEU A 243 8.93 -3.72 12.54
CA LEU A 243 10.24 -3.10 12.51
C LEU A 243 11.13 -3.72 11.42
N ASN A 244 12.08 -2.94 10.91
CA ASN A 244 13.14 -3.43 10.03
C ASN A 244 14.30 -4.04 10.86
N HIS A 245 15.34 -4.52 10.18
CA HIS A 245 16.51 -5.14 10.82
C HIS A 245 17.39 -4.16 11.63
N HIS A 246 17.12 -2.86 11.56
CA HIS A 246 17.74 -1.82 12.37
C HIS A 246 16.85 -1.36 13.53
N GLY A 247 15.67 -1.98 13.73
CA GLY A 247 14.70 -1.59 14.75
C GLY A 247 13.89 -0.33 14.43
N ALA A 248 14.05 0.24 13.24
CA ALA A 248 13.22 1.35 12.77
C ALA A 248 11.92 0.84 12.13
N PRO A 249 10.86 1.68 11.98
CA PRO A 249 9.62 1.27 11.35
C PRO A 249 9.81 0.69 9.95
N LEU A 250 9.16 -0.45 9.67
CA LEU A 250 9.19 -1.10 8.37
C LEU A 250 8.18 -0.44 7.42
N GLY A 251 8.63 0.53 6.65
CA GLY A 251 7.77 1.25 5.73
C GLY A 251 7.27 0.42 4.54
N VAL A 252 6.34 0.99 3.77
CA VAL A 252 5.68 0.36 2.60
C VAL A 252 6.66 -0.30 1.62
N ARG A 253 7.82 0.33 1.37
CA ARG A 253 8.84 -0.23 0.47
C ARG A 253 9.46 -1.51 1.04
N GLY A 254 9.80 -1.51 2.33
CA GLY A 254 10.35 -2.67 3.03
C GLY A 254 9.34 -3.82 3.08
N LEU A 255 8.08 -3.54 3.39
CA LEU A 255 6.99 -4.53 3.36
C LEU A 255 6.83 -5.19 1.98
N ARG A 256 6.84 -4.39 0.91
CA ARG A 256 6.77 -4.93 -0.47
C ARG A 256 7.97 -5.81 -0.81
N TYR A 257 9.17 -5.36 -0.44
CA TYR A 257 10.39 -6.14 -0.67
C TYR A 257 10.35 -7.49 0.05
N ARG A 258 9.91 -7.50 1.33
CA ARG A 258 9.80 -8.75 2.11
C ARG A 258 8.77 -9.70 1.50
N LEU A 259 7.58 -9.21 1.20
CA LEU A 259 6.54 -10.04 0.56
C LEU A 259 7.01 -10.61 -0.79
N ASP A 260 7.63 -9.79 -1.65
CA ASP A 260 8.15 -10.25 -2.93
C ASP A 260 9.22 -11.34 -2.77
N ARG A 261 10.12 -11.19 -1.80
CA ARG A 261 11.13 -12.21 -1.49
C ARG A 261 10.49 -13.52 -1.02
N LEU A 262 9.52 -13.45 -0.11
CA LEU A 262 8.80 -14.63 0.38
C LEU A 262 8.00 -15.32 -0.73
N CYS A 263 7.33 -14.55 -1.60
CA CYS A 263 6.63 -15.11 -2.75
C CYS A 263 7.57 -15.85 -3.71
N ARG A 264 8.76 -15.30 -3.96
CA ARG A 264 9.78 -15.99 -4.79
C ARG A 264 10.25 -17.27 -4.12
N ARG A 265 10.51 -17.26 -2.82
CA ARG A 265 10.90 -18.44 -2.05
C ARG A 265 9.83 -19.53 -2.07
N ALA A 266 8.57 -19.14 -1.93
CA ALA A 266 7.41 -20.02 -2.01
C ALA A 266 7.13 -20.59 -3.42
N GLY A 267 7.93 -20.23 -4.43
CA GLY A 267 7.70 -20.62 -5.82
C GLY A 267 6.39 -20.05 -6.39
N LEU A 268 5.91 -18.93 -5.87
CA LEU A 268 4.69 -18.30 -6.36
C LEU A 268 4.94 -17.56 -7.67
N PRO A 269 3.92 -17.43 -8.54
CA PRO A 269 4.03 -16.71 -9.79
C PRO A 269 4.44 -15.25 -9.57
N GLN A 270 5.22 -14.69 -10.49
CA GLN A 270 5.60 -13.28 -10.44
C GLN A 270 4.37 -12.35 -10.40
N GLY A 271 4.50 -11.23 -9.69
CA GLY A 271 3.47 -10.19 -9.61
C GLY A 271 2.46 -10.38 -8.47
N VAL A 272 2.68 -11.34 -7.57
CA VAL A 272 1.98 -11.35 -6.28
C VAL A 272 2.37 -10.10 -5.49
N SER A 273 1.38 -9.43 -4.96
CA SER A 273 1.52 -8.14 -4.30
C SER A 273 0.61 -8.05 -3.06
N PRO A 274 0.78 -7.05 -2.20
CA PRO A 274 -0.17 -6.83 -1.09
C PRO A 274 -1.63 -6.68 -1.55
N HIS A 275 -1.86 -6.14 -2.74
CA HIS A 275 -3.20 -6.08 -3.33
C HIS A 275 -3.72 -7.47 -3.71
N THR A 276 -2.83 -8.37 -4.13
CA THR A 276 -3.18 -9.78 -4.41
C THR A 276 -3.64 -10.46 -3.12
N LEU A 277 -2.91 -10.34 -2.00
CA LEU A 277 -3.31 -10.90 -0.71
C LEU A 277 -4.68 -10.38 -0.25
N ARG A 278 -4.89 -9.07 -0.34
CA ARG A 278 -6.18 -8.46 0.00
C ARG A 278 -7.31 -8.92 -0.91
N HIS A 279 -7.04 -9.12 -2.19
CA HIS A 279 -8.04 -9.63 -3.14
C HIS A 279 -8.35 -11.10 -2.85
N SER A 280 -7.33 -11.91 -2.54
CA SER A 280 -7.51 -13.30 -2.11
C SER A 280 -8.33 -13.39 -0.83
N PHE A 281 -8.05 -12.54 0.18
CA PHE A 281 -8.89 -12.41 1.37
C PHE A 281 -10.36 -12.19 1.01
N ALA A 282 -10.66 -11.21 0.14
CA ALA A 282 -12.02 -10.91 -0.27
C ALA A 282 -12.72 -12.09 -0.97
N THR A 283 -12.01 -12.71 -1.92
CA THR A 283 -12.53 -13.86 -2.69
C THR A 283 -12.77 -15.05 -1.78
N HIS A 284 -11.81 -15.38 -0.91
CA HIS A 284 -11.94 -16.52 -0.01
C HIS A 284 -13.08 -16.35 1.02
N LEU A 285 -13.35 -15.12 1.46
CA LEU A 285 -14.53 -14.86 2.29
C LEU A 285 -15.85 -15.10 1.52
N LEU A 286 -15.93 -14.63 0.27
CA LEU A 286 -17.09 -14.85 -0.58
C LEU A 286 -17.31 -16.35 -0.88
N ASP A 287 -16.23 -17.05 -1.23
CA ASP A 287 -16.24 -18.51 -1.47
C ASP A 287 -16.61 -19.29 -0.21
N GLY A 288 -16.23 -18.76 0.97
CA GLY A 288 -16.62 -19.29 2.27
C GLY A 288 -18.08 -18.98 2.68
N GLY A 289 -18.84 -18.27 1.83
CA GLY A 289 -20.26 -17.96 2.03
C GLY A 289 -20.52 -16.63 2.75
N ALA A 290 -19.53 -15.76 2.94
CA ALA A 290 -19.77 -14.43 3.49
C ALA A 290 -20.58 -13.57 2.51
N ASP A 291 -21.54 -12.79 3.04
CA ASP A 291 -22.27 -11.82 2.25
C ASP A 291 -21.33 -10.73 1.68
N LEU A 292 -21.57 -10.33 0.43
CA LEU A 292 -20.76 -9.30 -0.25
C LEU A 292 -20.68 -7.99 0.54
N ARG A 293 -21.75 -7.61 1.25
CA ARG A 293 -21.76 -6.39 2.08
C ARG A 293 -20.84 -6.52 3.28
N VAL A 294 -20.80 -7.69 3.91
CA VAL A 294 -19.88 -7.99 5.00
C VAL A 294 -18.42 -7.85 4.52
N VAL A 295 -18.12 -8.41 3.36
CA VAL A 295 -16.78 -8.31 2.76
C VAL A 295 -16.42 -6.86 2.40
N GLN A 296 -17.36 -6.09 1.85
CA GLN A 296 -17.16 -4.67 1.55
C GLN A 296 -16.90 -3.83 2.82
N GLU A 297 -17.64 -4.10 3.89
CA GLU A 297 -17.47 -3.44 5.19
C GLU A 297 -16.10 -3.76 5.79
N LEU A 298 -15.71 -5.04 5.84
CA LEU A 298 -14.39 -5.50 6.30
C LEU A 298 -13.25 -4.86 5.48
N LEU A 299 -13.46 -4.63 4.20
CA LEU A 299 -12.48 -4.00 3.33
C LEU A 299 -12.48 -2.46 3.42
N GLY A 300 -13.54 -1.83 3.90
CA GLY A 300 -13.71 -0.38 3.91
C GLY A 300 -13.78 0.19 2.49
N HIS A 301 -14.71 -0.30 1.66
CA HIS A 301 -14.97 0.21 0.32
C HIS A 301 -15.95 1.38 0.35
N GLU A 302 -15.56 2.53 -0.19
CA GLU A 302 -16.34 3.78 -0.19
C GLU A 302 -17.44 3.87 -1.27
N ASN A 303 -17.48 2.99 -2.26
CA ASN A 303 -18.39 3.10 -3.41
C ASN A 303 -19.59 2.19 -3.26
N LEU A 304 -20.61 2.69 -2.56
CA LEU A 304 -21.99 2.41 -2.93
C LEU A 304 -22.57 3.68 -3.54
N ALA A 305 -22.58 3.76 -4.86
CA ALA A 305 -23.42 4.70 -5.60
C ALA A 305 -24.88 4.24 -5.48
N THR A 306 -25.42 4.29 -4.26
CA THR A 306 -26.89 4.31 -4.00
C THR A 306 -27.09 4.73 -2.56
N THR A 307 -27.59 5.92 -2.39
CA THR A 307 -28.13 6.46 -1.14
C THR A 307 -29.43 5.68 -0.80
N GLN A 308 -29.27 4.50 -0.21
CA GLN A 308 -30.37 3.83 0.48
C GLN A 308 -29.97 3.67 1.94
N ILE A 309 -30.89 4.01 2.81
CA ILE A 309 -30.82 3.94 4.29
C ILE A 309 -30.28 2.57 4.70
N TYR A 310 -29.00 2.51 5.14
CA TYR A 310 -28.35 1.23 5.48
C TYR A 310 -28.01 1.19 6.97
N THR A 311 -28.64 0.26 7.64
CA THR A 311 -28.24 -0.22 8.96
C THR A 311 -26.81 -0.79 8.84
N HIS A 312 -25.85 -0.19 9.55
CA HIS A 312 -24.50 -0.72 9.71
C HIS A 312 -24.59 -2.18 10.20
N VAL A 313 -23.79 -3.06 9.59
CA VAL A 313 -23.66 -4.44 10.08
C VAL A 313 -23.00 -4.35 11.46
N SER A 314 -23.62 -4.94 12.49
CA SER A 314 -23.06 -4.87 13.83
C SER A 314 -21.70 -5.57 13.91
N PRO A 315 -20.76 -5.10 14.77
CA PRO A 315 -19.45 -5.73 14.94
C PRO A 315 -19.53 -7.23 15.24
N GLY A 316 -20.52 -7.67 16.00
CA GLY A 316 -20.73 -9.09 16.29
C GLY A 316 -21.09 -9.92 15.06
N ARG A 317 -21.90 -9.38 14.15
CA ARG A 317 -22.23 -10.05 12.87
C ARG A 317 -21.04 -10.10 11.94
N LEU A 318 -20.21 -9.05 11.89
CA LEU A 318 -18.97 -9.05 11.12
C LEU A 318 -18.01 -10.12 11.63
N ALA A 319 -17.81 -10.21 12.94
CA ALA A 319 -16.95 -11.20 13.56
C ALA A 319 -17.47 -12.64 13.37
N ALA A 320 -18.79 -12.87 13.45
CA ALA A 320 -19.38 -14.17 13.17
C ALA A 320 -19.17 -14.59 11.71
N ALA A 321 -19.54 -13.73 10.76
CA ALA A 321 -19.37 -14.01 9.33
C ALA A 321 -17.90 -14.24 8.95
N TYR A 322 -16.97 -13.50 9.57
CA TYR A 322 -15.53 -13.72 9.39
C TYR A 322 -15.11 -15.11 9.88
N ARG A 323 -15.49 -15.50 11.10
CA ARG A 323 -15.16 -16.82 11.65
C ARG A 323 -15.71 -17.95 10.81
N ASP A 324 -16.94 -17.78 10.32
CA ASP A 324 -17.61 -18.81 9.53
C ASP A 324 -17.08 -18.94 8.09
N ALA A 325 -16.59 -17.85 7.49
CA ALA A 325 -16.19 -17.82 6.10
C ALA A 325 -14.67 -17.80 5.86
N HIS A 326 -13.87 -17.22 6.78
CA HIS A 326 -12.43 -17.09 6.53
C HIS A 326 -11.69 -18.41 6.70
N PRO A 327 -10.94 -18.90 5.69
CA PRO A 327 -10.34 -20.23 5.72
C PRO A 327 -9.44 -20.50 6.93
N ARG A 328 -8.66 -19.49 7.33
CA ARG A 328 -7.74 -19.62 8.48
C ARG A 328 -8.40 -19.37 9.84
N ALA A 329 -9.60 -18.80 9.88
CA ALA A 329 -10.38 -18.76 11.12
C ALA A 329 -11.08 -20.10 11.39
N ARG A 330 -11.47 -20.82 10.33
CA ARG A 330 -12.10 -22.15 10.41
C ARG A 330 -11.14 -23.27 10.80
N ARG A 331 -9.92 -23.30 10.23
CA ARG A 331 -8.95 -24.40 10.43
C ARG A 331 -8.45 -24.56 11.88
N ALA A 332 -8.78 -23.63 12.77
CA ALA A 332 -8.34 -23.72 14.17
C ALA A 332 -9.17 -24.69 15.04
N ASP A 333 -10.25 -25.27 14.50
CA ASP A 333 -11.13 -26.17 15.25
C ASP A 333 -10.99 -27.65 14.86
N GLY A 334 -10.01 -28.01 14.03
CA GLY A 334 -9.92 -29.36 13.45
C GLY A 334 -8.52 -29.93 13.19
N ALA A 335 -7.48 -29.50 13.92
CA ALA A 335 -6.15 -30.14 13.86
C ALA A 335 -5.56 -30.31 15.25
#